data_8f5c5656792704c6d256507400f267bf
#
_entry.id   8f5c5656792704c6d256507400f267bf
#
_cell.length_a   1.000
_cell.length_b   1.000
_cell.length_c   1.000
_cell.angle_alpha   90.00
_cell.angle_beta   90.00
_cell.angle_gamma   90.00
#
_symmetry.space_group_name_H-M   'P 1'
#
loop_
_entity.id
_entity.type
_entity.pdbx_description
1 polymer ?
#
loop_
_entity_poly.entity_id
_entity_poly.type
_entity_poly.pdbx_seq_one_letter_code
_entity_poly.pdbx_strand_id
1 'polypeptide(L)'
;MKVGLIYTSTTPELIELVEQEVKKQLGDDVELYSLQDPSILADVRAAGYVTTAPAARLIGMYMKAAEEGVDAMLNLCSSVGEVADSAQDVAKYIGVPIVRVDEEMCREAVRKGQRIGVMATLPTTLEPTKGTILRMARECNRHVELVDCLVDGAFGLDQDQFKARMTEMAGTIADKVDVIVFAQGSMAYCEQYLSLIHI
;
A
#
# COMPACT_ATOMS: atom_id res chain seq x y z
N MET A 1 12.94 -1.44 -20.21
CA MET A 1 12.16 -0.62 -19.27
C MET A 1 12.80 -0.70 -17.91
N LYS A 2 12.96 0.44 -17.23
CA LYS A 2 13.56 0.53 -15.88
C LYS A 2 12.51 1.03 -14.89
N VAL A 3 12.29 0.32 -13.79
CA VAL A 3 11.26 0.66 -12.79
C VAL A 3 11.92 0.99 -11.46
N GLY A 4 11.58 2.16 -10.90
CA GLY A 4 11.98 2.57 -9.56
C GLY A 4 11.07 1.96 -8.50
N LEU A 5 11.63 1.21 -7.56
CA LEU A 5 10.90 0.63 -6.41
C LEU A 5 11.24 1.45 -5.16
N ILE A 6 10.24 2.14 -4.61
CA ILE A 6 10.43 3.12 -3.53
C ILE A 6 9.85 2.57 -2.22
N TYR A 7 10.73 2.16 -1.30
CA TYR A 7 10.39 1.55 -0.02
C TYR A 7 10.66 2.52 1.15
N THR A 8 9.72 2.63 2.08
CA THR A 8 9.92 3.38 3.34
C THR A 8 10.12 2.49 4.55
N SER A 9 9.83 1.20 4.41
CA SER A 9 10.16 0.11 5.32
C SER A 9 9.85 -1.19 4.59
N THR A 10 10.69 -2.19 4.78
CA THR A 10 10.51 -3.47 4.10
C THR A 10 11.30 -4.59 4.79
N THR A 11 11.02 -5.83 4.41
CA THR A 11 11.79 -7.02 4.74
C THR A 11 12.37 -7.62 3.46
N PRO A 12 13.42 -8.45 3.53
CA PRO A 12 13.95 -9.13 2.35
C PRO A 12 12.88 -9.92 1.58
N GLU A 13 11.97 -10.58 2.29
CA GLU A 13 10.88 -11.38 1.71
C GLU A 13 9.90 -10.51 0.92
N LEU A 14 9.59 -9.31 1.44
CA LEU A 14 8.70 -8.38 0.74
C LEU A 14 9.37 -7.81 -0.51
N ILE A 15 10.67 -7.51 -0.45
CA ILE A 15 11.43 -7.07 -1.64
C ILE A 15 11.37 -8.15 -2.71
N GLU A 16 11.70 -9.39 -2.36
CA GLU A 16 11.69 -10.51 -3.29
C GLU A 16 10.30 -10.72 -3.92
N LEU A 17 9.25 -10.68 -3.11
CA LEU A 17 7.87 -10.81 -3.59
C LEU A 17 7.52 -9.70 -4.60
N VAL A 18 7.84 -8.45 -4.29
CA VAL A 18 7.57 -7.30 -5.17
C VAL A 18 8.35 -7.42 -6.48
N GLU A 19 9.63 -7.75 -6.41
CA GLU A 19 10.49 -7.90 -7.60
C GLU A 19 10.01 -9.04 -8.50
N GLN A 20 9.59 -10.17 -7.92
CA GLN A 20 9.01 -11.29 -8.65
C GLN A 20 7.70 -10.90 -9.34
N GLU A 21 6.77 -10.23 -8.63
CA GLU A 21 5.52 -9.81 -9.22
C GLU A 21 5.71 -8.74 -10.31
N VAL A 22 6.63 -7.79 -10.15
CA VAL A 22 6.95 -6.81 -11.19
C VAL A 22 7.50 -7.49 -12.44
N LYS A 23 8.46 -8.43 -12.29
CA LYS A 23 9.00 -9.22 -13.42
C LYS A 23 7.94 -10.07 -14.11
N LYS A 24 7.07 -10.70 -13.35
CA LYS A 24 5.96 -11.50 -13.89
C LYS A 24 5.00 -10.68 -14.76
N GLN A 25 4.78 -9.40 -14.41
CA GLN A 25 3.88 -8.51 -15.16
C GLN A 25 4.56 -7.83 -16.36
N LEU A 26 5.84 -7.48 -16.23
CA LEU A 26 6.57 -6.65 -17.20
C LEU A 26 7.60 -7.43 -18.04
N GLY A 27 7.88 -8.66 -17.67
CA GLY A 27 8.93 -9.50 -18.29
C GLY A 27 10.23 -9.51 -17.49
N ASP A 28 11.03 -10.56 -17.68
CA ASP A 28 12.27 -10.77 -16.92
C ASP A 28 13.40 -9.78 -17.28
N ASP A 29 13.29 -9.10 -18.40
CA ASP A 29 14.23 -8.10 -18.91
C ASP A 29 14.00 -6.70 -18.31
N VAL A 30 13.00 -6.53 -17.43
CA VAL A 30 12.81 -5.28 -16.69
C VAL A 30 13.98 -5.01 -15.75
N GLU A 31 14.55 -3.81 -15.84
CA GLU A 31 15.56 -3.34 -14.88
C GLU A 31 14.88 -2.75 -13.66
N LEU A 32 15.26 -3.17 -12.46
CA LEU A 32 14.72 -2.68 -11.20
C LEU A 32 15.73 -1.82 -10.48
N TYR A 33 15.29 -0.64 -10.04
CA TYR A 33 16.08 0.32 -9.27
C TYR A 33 15.41 0.55 -7.92
N SER A 34 15.94 -0.05 -6.85
CA SER A 34 15.35 0.00 -5.51
C SER A 34 15.97 1.08 -4.64
N LEU A 35 15.15 1.93 -4.05
CA LEU A 35 15.52 2.90 -3.01
C LEU A 35 14.80 2.61 -1.71
N GLN A 36 15.52 2.73 -0.58
CA GLN A 36 14.96 2.43 0.76
C GLN A 36 15.34 3.52 1.74
N ASP A 37 14.35 3.99 2.53
CA ASP A 37 14.57 4.83 3.70
C ASP A 37 13.59 4.47 4.84
N PRO A 38 13.97 3.54 5.74
CA PRO A 38 13.11 3.11 6.84
C PRO A 38 12.86 4.21 7.88
N SER A 39 13.64 5.28 7.90
CA SER A 39 13.41 6.41 8.81
C SER A 39 12.11 7.15 8.48
N ILE A 40 11.65 7.09 7.22
CA ILE A 40 10.39 7.74 6.80
C ILE A 40 9.22 7.13 7.55
N LEU A 41 9.04 5.80 7.52
CA LEU A 41 7.96 5.15 8.25
C LEU A 41 8.11 5.30 9.76
N ALA A 42 9.34 5.24 10.29
CA ALA A 42 9.59 5.44 11.71
C ALA A 42 9.10 6.81 12.20
N ASP A 43 9.40 7.88 11.47
CA ASP A 43 8.96 9.23 11.81
C ASP A 43 7.44 9.39 11.68
N VAL A 44 6.82 8.83 10.63
CA VAL A 44 5.36 8.86 10.44
C VAL A 44 4.64 8.12 11.59
N ARG A 45 5.17 6.98 12.02
CA ARG A 45 4.62 6.24 13.17
C ARG A 45 4.76 7.02 14.47
N ALA A 46 5.90 7.66 14.71
CA ALA A 46 6.13 8.45 15.90
C ALA A 46 5.22 9.68 16.00
N ALA A 47 4.96 10.33 14.86
CA ALA A 47 4.08 11.49 14.78
C ALA A 47 2.59 11.13 14.67
N GLY A 48 2.24 9.95 14.17
CA GLY A 48 0.87 9.54 13.86
C GLY A 48 0.34 10.03 12.50
N TYR A 49 1.12 10.83 11.77
CA TYR A 49 0.78 11.40 10.45
C TYR A 49 2.07 11.78 9.69
N VAL A 50 1.93 12.09 8.39
CA VAL A 50 3.06 12.52 7.57
C VAL A 50 3.43 13.97 7.88
N THR A 51 4.62 14.18 8.43
CA THR A 51 5.17 15.52 8.66
C THR A 51 6.04 15.97 7.49
N THR A 52 6.51 17.23 7.51
CA THR A 52 7.32 17.80 6.43
C THR A 52 8.61 17.01 6.16
N ALA A 53 9.30 16.55 7.20
CA ALA A 53 10.61 15.89 7.03
C ALA A 53 10.51 14.55 6.28
N PRO A 54 9.66 13.57 6.68
CA PRO A 54 9.48 12.34 5.92
C PRO A 54 8.92 12.59 4.51
N ALA A 55 8.01 13.57 4.33
CA ALA A 55 7.51 13.93 3.00
C ALA A 55 8.62 14.42 2.07
N ALA A 56 9.49 15.32 2.56
CA ALA A 56 10.61 15.86 1.79
C ALA A 56 11.61 14.76 1.40
N ARG A 57 11.93 13.82 2.32
CA ARG A 57 12.80 12.68 1.99
C ARG A 57 12.20 11.78 0.91
N LEU A 58 10.90 11.48 1.01
CA LEU A 58 10.23 10.66 0.01
C LEU A 58 10.22 11.32 -1.37
N ILE A 59 9.91 12.62 -1.45
CA ILE A 59 10.00 13.38 -2.70
C ILE A 59 11.43 13.34 -3.24
N GLY A 60 12.45 13.49 -2.37
CA GLY A 60 13.85 13.35 -2.74
C GLY A 60 14.18 11.96 -3.34
N MET A 61 13.58 10.89 -2.82
CA MET A 61 13.73 9.55 -3.40
C MET A 61 13.13 9.46 -4.80
N TYR A 62 11.95 10.06 -5.04
CA TYR A 62 11.35 10.11 -6.38
C TYR A 62 12.26 10.87 -7.37
N MET A 63 12.79 12.02 -6.96
CA MET A 63 13.68 12.80 -7.83
C MET A 63 14.97 12.05 -8.14
N LYS A 64 15.55 11.39 -7.14
CA LYS A 64 16.73 10.54 -7.34
C LYS A 64 16.45 9.38 -8.30
N ALA A 65 15.32 8.71 -8.18
CA ALA A 65 14.95 7.65 -9.11
C ALA A 65 14.79 8.19 -10.54
N ALA A 66 14.18 9.37 -10.70
CA ALA A 66 14.04 10.01 -12.00
C ALA A 66 15.41 10.39 -12.61
N GLU A 67 16.36 10.91 -11.82
CA GLU A 67 17.73 11.20 -12.26
C GLU A 67 18.48 9.95 -12.73
N GLU A 68 18.19 8.78 -12.14
CA GLU A 68 18.73 7.49 -12.56
C GLU A 68 18.08 6.92 -13.84
N GLY A 69 17.15 7.65 -14.42
CA GLY A 69 16.51 7.32 -15.69
C GLY A 69 15.50 6.18 -15.62
N VAL A 70 14.74 6.08 -14.53
CA VAL A 70 13.62 5.14 -14.47
C VAL A 70 12.47 5.61 -15.37
N ASP A 71 11.76 4.66 -15.98
CA ASP A 71 10.60 4.93 -16.84
C ASP A 71 9.30 5.13 -16.02
N ALA A 72 9.24 4.55 -14.82
CA ALA A 72 8.14 4.67 -13.88
C ALA A 72 8.62 4.38 -12.45
N MET A 73 7.87 4.84 -11.45
CA MET A 73 8.13 4.60 -10.04
C MET A 73 6.94 3.92 -9.38
N LEU A 74 7.21 2.91 -8.54
CA LEU A 74 6.21 2.24 -7.71
C LEU A 74 6.44 2.66 -6.25
N ASN A 75 5.49 3.39 -5.66
CA ASN A 75 5.49 3.74 -4.25
C ASN A 75 4.91 2.58 -3.42
N LEU A 76 5.77 1.96 -2.60
CA LEU A 76 5.49 0.71 -1.90
C LEU A 76 5.12 0.91 -0.42
N CYS A 77 4.51 2.06 -0.09
CA CYS A 77 4.08 2.35 1.28
C CYS A 77 2.78 3.16 1.30
N SER A 78 1.72 2.57 1.82
CA SER A 78 0.42 3.21 1.95
C SER A 78 0.41 4.34 3.00
N SER A 79 1.22 4.26 4.07
CA SER A 79 1.32 5.30 5.12
C SER A 79 1.73 6.67 4.59
N VAL A 80 2.41 6.71 3.45
CA VAL A 80 2.87 7.95 2.80
C VAL A 80 2.28 8.13 1.40
N GLY A 81 1.21 7.41 1.09
CA GLY A 81 0.55 7.44 -0.21
C GLY A 81 0.07 8.83 -0.61
N GLU A 82 -0.34 9.66 0.35
CA GLU A 82 -0.73 11.06 0.10
C GLU A 82 0.42 11.92 -0.46
N VAL A 83 1.67 11.59 -0.14
CA VAL A 83 2.84 12.27 -0.73
C VAL A 83 2.98 11.89 -2.20
N ALA A 84 2.78 10.61 -2.54
CA ALA A 84 2.77 10.15 -3.92
C ALA A 84 1.63 10.81 -4.73
N ASP A 85 0.44 10.95 -4.13
CA ASP A 85 -0.69 11.66 -4.74
C ASP A 85 -0.37 13.15 -4.98
N SER A 86 0.26 13.80 -3.99
CA SER A 86 0.67 15.22 -4.08
C SER A 86 1.80 15.44 -5.10
N ALA A 87 2.62 14.44 -5.37
CA ALA A 87 3.72 14.52 -6.32
C ALA A 87 3.30 14.28 -7.80
N GLN A 88 2.01 14.00 -8.08
CA GLN A 88 1.54 13.66 -9.44
C GLN A 88 1.77 14.76 -10.47
N ASP A 89 1.66 16.03 -10.11
CA ASP A 89 1.90 17.12 -11.05
C ASP A 89 3.40 17.23 -11.41
N VAL A 90 4.28 16.97 -10.45
CA VAL A 90 5.73 16.86 -10.73
C VAL A 90 6.01 15.66 -11.61
N ALA A 91 5.44 14.50 -11.30
CA ALA A 91 5.57 13.27 -12.10
C ALA A 91 5.14 13.50 -13.56
N LYS A 92 4.01 14.17 -13.77
CA LYS A 92 3.54 14.55 -15.12
C LYS A 92 4.53 15.50 -15.82
N TYR A 93 5.06 16.49 -15.10
CA TYR A 93 5.99 17.46 -15.68
C TYR A 93 7.29 16.82 -16.15
N ILE A 94 7.87 15.91 -15.35
CA ILE A 94 9.10 15.20 -15.69
C ILE A 94 8.88 14.00 -16.61
N GLY A 95 7.64 13.58 -16.85
CA GLY A 95 7.30 12.44 -17.70
C GLY A 95 7.56 11.06 -17.09
N VAL A 96 7.74 10.97 -15.76
CA VAL A 96 7.98 9.72 -15.03
C VAL A 96 6.84 9.50 -14.03
N PRO A 97 5.89 8.60 -14.32
CA PRO A 97 4.72 8.38 -13.46
C PRO A 97 5.12 7.76 -12.11
N ILE A 98 4.42 8.21 -11.05
CA ILE A 98 4.48 7.60 -9.71
C ILE A 98 3.18 6.82 -9.50
N VAL A 99 3.29 5.50 -9.37
CA VAL A 99 2.17 4.59 -9.15
C VAL A 99 2.14 4.16 -7.69
N ARG A 100 0.97 4.16 -7.06
CA ARG A 100 0.80 3.62 -5.71
C ARG A 100 0.50 2.13 -5.77
N VAL A 101 1.15 1.34 -4.92
CA VAL A 101 0.95 -0.12 -4.83
C VAL A 101 -0.48 -0.49 -4.43
N ASP A 102 -1.16 0.37 -3.67
CA ASP A 102 -2.50 0.12 -3.11
C ASP A 102 -3.65 0.65 -3.97
N GLU A 103 -3.38 1.42 -5.02
CA GLU A 103 -4.44 2.11 -5.78
C GLU A 103 -5.35 1.13 -6.54
N GLU A 104 -4.77 0.19 -7.31
CA GLU A 104 -5.60 -0.71 -8.11
C GLU A 104 -6.35 -1.73 -7.23
N MET A 105 -5.78 -2.17 -6.13
CA MET A 105 -6.46 -2.96 -5.11
C MET A 105 -7.71 -2.22 -4.58
N CYS A 106 -7.57 -0.94 -4.25
CA CYS A 106 -8.69 -0.10 -3.79
C CYS A 106 -9.75 0.07 -4.90
N ARG A 107 -9.32 0.26 -6.14
CA ARG A 107 -10.21 0.37 -7.31
C ARG A 107 -11.00 -0.91 -7.54
N GLU A 108 -10.33 -2.06 -7.42
CA GLU A 108 -10.96 -3.36 -7.58
C GLU A 108 -11.96 -3.64 -6.44
N ALA A 109 -11.63 -3.27 -5.19
CA ALA A 109 -12.56 -3.38 -4.07
C ALA A 109 -13.85 -2.56 -4.31
N VAL A 110 -13.72 -1.33 -4.81
CA VAL A 110 -14.87 -0.48 -5.18
C VAL A 110 -15.71 -1.11 -6.30
N ARG A 111 -15.09 -1.84 -7.23
CA ARG A 111 -15.83 -2.56 -8.29
C ARG A 111 -16.57 -3.77 -7.75
N LYS A 112 -15.99 -4.49 -6.79
CA LYS A 112 -16.51 -5.76 -6.26
C LYS A 112 -17.59 -5.60 -5.20
N GLY A 113 -17.51 -4.57 -4.36
CA GLY A 113 -18.42 -4.42 -3.22
C GLY A 113 -18.85 -2.98 -2.95
N GLN A 114 -19.88 -2.85 -2.14
CA GLN A 114 -20.34 -1.57 -1.62
C GLN A 114 -19.88 -1.36 -0.17
N ARG A 115 -19.88 -2.42 0.64
CA ARG A 115 -19.40 -2.40 2.03
C ARG A 115 -17.99 -2.96 2.04
N ILE A 116 -17.00 -2.11 2.30
CA ILE A 116 -15.57 -2.45 2.21
C ILE A 116 -14.95 -2.43 3.59
N GLY A 117 -14.49 -3.60 4.06
CA GLY A 117 -13.69 -3.73 5.27
C GLY A 117 -12.24 -3.30 5.01
N VAL A 118 -11.73 -2.39 5.83
CA VAL A 118 -10.34 -1.93 5.72
C VAL A 118 -9.55 -2.47 6.90
N MET A 119 -8.75 -3.51 6.67
CA MET A 119 -7.90 -4.10 7.69
C MET A 119 -6.52 -3.46 7.69
N ALA A 120 -6.07 -3.01 8.86
CA ALA A 120 -4.75 -2.42 9.05
C ALA A 120 -4.17 -2.85 10.41
N THR A 121 -2.85 -2.94 10.50
CA THR A 121 -2.15 -3.17 11.78
C THR A 121 -1.56 -1.88 12.36
N LEU A 122 -1.64 -0.78 11.61
CA LEU A 122 -1.19 0.54 12.00
C LEU A 122 -2.26 1.60 11.67
N PRO A 123 -2.59 2.51 12.60
CA PRO A 123 -3.49 3.63 12.30
C PRO A 123 -3.00 4.50 11.13
N THR A 124 -1.69 4.65 10.99
CA THR A 124 -1.04 5.44 9.91
C THR A 124 -1.21 4.85 8.51
N THR A 125 -1.73 3.62 8.37
CA THR A 125 -2.12 3.02 7.09
C THR A 125 -3.63 2.98 6.90
N LEU A 126 -4.40 2.89 7.97
CA LEU A 126 -5.86 2.79 7.91
C LEU A 126 -6.48 4.01 7.20
N GLU A 127 -6.23 5.21 7.71
CA GLU A 127 -6.82 6.43 7.16
C GLU A 127 -6.37 6.76 5.72
N PRO A 128 -5.07 6.66 5.36
CA PRO A 128 -4.66 6.82 3.97
C PRO A 128 -5.31 5.83 3.01
N THR A 129 -5.46 4.56 3.39
CA THR A 129 -6.13 3.55 2.56
C THR A 129 -7.61 3.87 2.39
N LYS A 130 -8.32 4.28 3.44
CA LYS A 130 -9.71 4.75 3.35
C LYS A 130 -9.83 5.94 2.40
N GLY A 131 -8.92 6.90 2.49
CA GLY A 131 -8.87 8.05 1.57
C GLY A 131 -8.72 7.61 0.10
N THR A 132 -7.88 6.60 -0.16
CA THR A 132 -7.69 6.03 -1.50
C THR A 132 -8.96 5.34 -1.99
N ILE A 133 -9.62 4.52 -1.17
CA ILE A 133 -10.88 3.86 -1.54
C ILE A 133 -11.96 4.89 -1.88
N LEU A 134 -12.10 5.95 -1.07
CA LEU A 134 -13.07 7.02 -1.33
C LEU A 134 -12.74 7.81 -2.61
N ARG A 135 -11.46 8.01 -2.94
CA ARG A 135 -11.04 8.59 -4.21
C ARG A 135 -11.43 7.69 -5.37
N MET A 136 -11.11 6.39 -5.30
CA MET A 136 -11.49 5.42 -6.33
C MET A 136 -13.01 5.30 -6.49
N ALA A 137 -13.77 5.38 -5.40
CA ALA A 137 -15.24 5.37 -5.46
C ALA A 137 -15.79 6.57 -6.24
N ARG A 138 -15.23 7.77 -6.03
CA ARG A 138 -15.58 8.97 -6.81
C ARG A 138 -15.23 8.80 -8.29
N GLU A 139 -14.03 8.30 -8.60
CA GLU A 139 -13.59 8.06 -9.98
C GLU A 139 -14.46 7.03 -10.71
N CYS A 140 -14.90 5.99 -9.98
CA CYS A 140 -15.80 4.96 -10.51
C CYS A 140 -17.29 5.36 -10.49
N ASN A 141 -17.62 6.57 -9.98
CA ASN A 141 -19.00 7.03 -9.75
C ASN A 141 -19.83 6.03 -8.92
N ARG A 142 -19.24 5.51 -7.83
CA ARG A 142 -19.87 4.56 -6.92
C ARG A 142 -19.91 5.10 -5.51
N HIS A 143 -20.93 4.71 -4.75
CA HIS A 143 -21.01 4.94 -3.32
C HIS A 143 -20.52 3.69 -2.60
N VAL A 144 -19.70 3.87 -1.55
CA VAL A 144 -19.20 2.79 -0.70
C VAL A 144 -19.32 3.15 0.78
N GLU A 145 -19.47 2.14 1.61
CA GLU A 145 -19.43 2.21 3.07
C GLU A 145 -18.16 1.53 3.56
N LEU A 146 -17.42 2.18 4.46
CA LEU A 146 -16.17 1.66 4.98
C LEU A 146 -16.36 1.13 6.40
N VAL A 147 -15.84 -0.06 6.65
CA VAL A 147 -15.82 -0.70 7.97
C VAL A 147 -14.36 -0.82 8.42
N ASP A 148 -14.03 -0.12 9.48
CA ASP A 148 -12.67 -0.12 10.03
C ASP A 148 -12.39 -1.44 10.76
N CYS A 149 -11.23 -2.04 10.50
CA CYS A 149 -10.72 -3.21 11.20
C CYS A 149 -9.24 -3.00 11.56
N LEU A 150 -9.00 -2.21 12.62
CA LEU A 150 -7.65 -2.04 13.14
C LEU A 150 -7.27 -3.23 14.01
N VAL A 151 -6.26 -3.98 13.57
CA VAL A 151 -5.69 -5.13 14.27
C VAL A 151 -4.51 -4.63 15.13
N ASP A 152 -4.85 -3.92 16.19
CA ASP A 152 -3.85 -3.31 17.06
C ASP A 152 -2.93 -4.35 17.70
N GLY A 153 -1.64 -3.99 17.84
CA GLY A 153 -0.60 -4.87 18.40
C GLY A 153 -0.15 -6.00 17.48
N ALA A 154 -0.71 -6.14 16.28
CA ALA A 154 -0.30 -7.20 15.35
C ALA A 154 1.00 -6.88 14.60
N PHE A 155 1.38 -5.60 14.47
CA PHE A 155 2.61 -5.21 13.78
C PHE A 155 3.85 -5.70 14.55
N GLY A 156 4.64 -6.56 13.90
CA GLY A 156 5.87 -7.13 14.49
C GLY A 156 5.68 -8.47 15.21
N LEU A 157 4.47 -9.07 15.19
CA LEU A 157 4.27 -10.45 15.60
C LEU A 157 4.97 -11.43 14.65
N ASP A 158 5.29 -12.63 15.15
CA ASP A 158 5.68 -13.72 14.27
C ASP A 158 4.54 -14.12 13.32
N GLN A 159 4.87 -14.84 12.25
CA GLN A 159 3.91 -15.14 11.18
C GLN A 159 2.67 -15.93 11.65
N ASP A 160 2.83 -16.85 12.58
CA ASP A 160 1.70 -17.71 13.00
C ASP A 160 0.75 -16.93 13.91
N GLN A 161 1.29 -16.14 14.84
CA GLN A 161 0.52 -15.24 15.69
C GLN A 161 -0.18 -14.16 14.86
N PHE A 162 0.52 -13.60 13.88
CA PHE A 162 -0.03 -12.62 12.96
C PHE A 162 -1.21 -13.19 12.17
N LYS A 163 -1.05 -14.36 11.55
CA LYS A 163 -2.14 -15.04 10.82
C LYS A 163 -3.36 -15.30 11.70
N ALA A 164 -3.14 -15.86 12.91
CA ALA A 164 -4.22 -16.13 13.84
C ALA A 164 -5.00 -14.86 14.18
N ARG A 165 -4.29 -13.77 14.48
CA ARG A 165 -4.90 -12.49 14.83
C ARG A 165 -5.65 -11.86 13.66
N MET A 166 -5.08 -11.92 12.45
CA MET A 166 -5.73 -11.44 11.23
C MET A 166 -7.02 -12.21 10.94
N THR A 167 -6.98 -13.54 11.07
CA THR A 167 -8.14 -14.40 10.84
C THR A 167 -9.27 -14.14 11.86
N GLU A 168 -8.93 -14.03 13.14
CA GLU A 168 -9.86 -13.67 14.19
C GLU A 168 -10.57 -12.34 13.88
N MET A 169 -9.79 -11.31 13.57
CA MET A 169 -10.33 -9.98 13.35
C MET A 169 -11.14 -9.87 12.05
N ALA A 170 -10.71 -10.55 10.98
CA ALA A 170 -11.51 -10.65 9.74
C ALA A 170 -12.89 -11.29 10.01
N GLY A 171 -12.95 -12.33 10.84
CA GLY A 171 -14.20 -12.97 11.26
C GLY A 171 -15.18 -12.00 11.95
N THR A 172 -14.68 -10.96 12.63
CA THR A 172 -15.56 -9.97 13.32
C THR A 172 -16.31 -9.03 12.38
N ILE A 173 -15.85 -8.92 11.12
CA ILE A 173 -16.42 -8.03 10.11
C ILE A 173 -16.95 -8.77 8.87
N ALA A 174 -16.72 -10.06 8.75
CA ALA A 174 -17.02 -10.85 7.56
C ALA A 174 -18.50 -10.77 7.12
N ASP A 175 -19.42 -10.73 8.08
CA ASP A 175 -20.88 -10.61 7.83
C ASP A 175 -21.35 -9.18 7.54
N LYS A 176 -20.46 -8.18 7.74
CA LYS A 176 -20.78 -6.76 7.61
C LYS A 176 -20.27 -6.16 6.30
N VAL A 177 -19.40 -6.86 5.57
CA VAL A 177 -18.71 -6.35 4.39
C VAL A 177 -18.85 -7.26 3.19
N ASP A 178 -18.67 -6.71 2.00
CA ASP A 178 -18.72 -7.44 0.74
C ASP A 178 -17.31 -7.82 0.26
N VAL A 179 -16.29 -7.06 0.72
CA VAL A 179 -14.87 -7.26 0.40
C VAL A 179 -14.00 -6.72 1.53
N ILE A 180 -12.85 -7.34 1.77
CA ILE A 180 -11.82 -6.86 2.71
C ILE A 180 -10.59 -6.40 1.91
N VAL A 181 -10.07 -5.24 2.28
CA VAL A 181 -8.84 -4.65 1.75
C VAL A 181 -7.76 -4.67 2.84
N PHE A 182 -6.55 -5.08 2.48
CA PHE A 182 -5.39 -5.02 3.35
C PHE A 182 -4.62 -3.72 3.12
N ALA A 183 -4.53 -2.90 4.17
CA ALA A 183 -3.89 -1.59 4.10
C ALA A 183 -2.35 -1.64 4.04
N GLN A 184 -1.74 -2.82 4.10
CA GLN A 184 -0.28 -2.99 4.13
C GLN A 184 0.16 -4.19 3.30
N GLY A 185 1.23 -4.03 2.50
CA GLY A 185 1.80 -5.11 1.69
C GLY A 185 2.29 -6.30 2.53
N SER A 186 2.74 -6.06 3.78
CA SER A 186 3.12 -7.11 4.72
C SER A 186 1.98 -8.03 5.14
N MET A 187 0.73 -7.70 4.83
CA MET A 187 -0.46 -8.52 5.10
C MET A 187 -0.81 -9.46 3.94
N ALA A 188 -0.21 -9.28 2.77
CA ALA A 188 -0.59 -9.99 1.53
C ALA A 188 -0.55 -11.52 1.68
N TYR A 189 0.42 -12.07 2.44
CA TYR A 189 0.49 -13.51 2.65
C TYR A 189 -0.68 -14.11 3.45
N CYS A 190 -1.49 -13.25 4.10
CA CYS A 190 -2.69 -13.70 4.81
C CYS A 190 -3.88 -13.96 3.87
N GLU A 191 -3.87 -13.46 2.63
CA GLU A 191 -4.98 -13.60 1.68
C GLU A 191 -5.44 -15.05 1.54
N GLN A 192 -4.49 -15.97 1.33
CA GLN A 192 -4.79 -17.40 1.17
C GLN A 192 -5.50 -18.03 2.37
N TYR A 193 -5.36 -17.49 3.57
CA TYR A 193 -5.99 -17.99 4.78
C TYR A 193 -7.36 -17.36 5.00
N LEU A 194 -7.54 -16.12 4.56
CA LEU A 194 -8.80 -15.39 4.69
C LEU A 194 -9.79 -15.72 3.56
N SER A 195 -9.31 -16.14 2.39
CA SER A 195 -10.17 -16.62 1.30
C SER A 195 -11.00 -17.86 1.65
N LEU A 196 -10.65 -18.56 2.74
CA LEU A 196 -11.45 -19.67 3.31
C LEU A 196 -12.61 -19.17 4.18
N ILE A 197 -12.59 -17.92 4.60
CA ILE A 197 -13.73 -17.24 5.20
C ILE A 197 -14.51 -16.69 4.01
N HIS A 198 -15.58 -17.33 3.59
CA HIS A 198 -16.39 -16.89 2.45
C HIS A 198 -16.83 -15.43 2.64
N ILE A 199 -16.10 -14.50 2.03
CA ILE A 199 -16.38 -13.07 1.98
C ILE A 199 -16.67 -12.73 0.52
#